data_7daa717b5cc824046b7a12f9ae7ca8e6
#
_entry.id   7daa717b5cc824046b7a12f9ae7ca8e6
#
_cell.length_a   1.000
_cell.length_b   1.000
_cell.length_c   1.000
_cell.angle_alpha   90.00
_cell.angle_beta   90.00
_cell.angle_gamma   90.00
#
_symmetry.space_group_name_H-M   'P 1'
#
loop_
_entity.id
_entity.type
_entity.pdbx_description
1 polymer ?
#
loop_
_entity_poly.entity_id
_entity_poly.type
_entity_poly.pdbx_seq_one_letter_code
_entity_poly.pdbx_strand_id
1 'polypeptide(L)'
;MSNITPCPKQAYCEMRDQTDMRYISHLTRNTFAIILAGGRGSRLRQLTDFRSKPAVPFAGKFRILDFALSNCVNSGIRKIGVATQYKAHSLIRHIQRGWSFLDGRFEEFIQLLPAQQQIDETQWYQGTADAVFQNMHFLKRYNPEHILIIAGDHIYKMDYGRMLAFHASHQADMSVACLDVPIDEARDFGVMGVDDKGRVVDFV
;
A
#
# COMPACT_ATOMS: atom_id res chain seq x y z
N MET A 1 -25.00 -25.90 3.21
CA MET A 1 -24.38 -25.59 1.90
C MET A 1 -24.72 -24.14 1.59
N SER A 2 -23.91 -23.23 2.03
CA SER A 2 -24.09 -21.79 1.79
C SER A 2 -23.47 -21.46 0.43
N ASN A 3 -24.30 -21.00 -0.49
CA ASN A 3 -23.89 -20.49 -1.79
C ASN A 3 -23.08 -19.21 -1.58
N ILE A 4 -21.77 -19.30 -1.69
CA ILE A 4 -20.89 -18.16 -1.80
C ILE A 4 -21.06 -17.64 -3.22
N THR A 5 -21.76 -16.52 -3.37
CA THR A 5 -21.92 -15.84 -4.65
C THR A 5 -20.55 -15.27 -5.03
N PRO A 6 -19.98 -15.60 -6.19
CA PRO A 6 -18.69 -15.05 -6.58
C PRO A 6 -18.78 -13.54 -6.74
N CYS A 7 -17.77 -12.84 -6.25
CA CYS A 7 -17.56 -11.40 -6.46
C CYS A 7 -17.84 -11.06 -7.94
N PRO A 8 -18.67 -10.06 -8.25
CA PRO A 8 -19.14 -9.82 -9.61
C PRO A 8 -17.99 -9.44 -10.54
N LYS A 9 -17.40 -10.43 -11.20
CA LYS A 9 -16.39 -10.23 -12.26
C LYS A 9 -16.92 -9.40 -13.45
N GLN A 10 -18.22 -9.21 -13.57
CA GLN A 10 -18.87 -8.49 -14.66
C GLN A 10 -18.83 -6.97 -14.52
N ALA A 11 -18.82 -6.41 -13.31
CA ALA A 11 -18.73 -4.94 -13.12
C ALA A 11 -17.40 -4.33 -13.60
N TYR A 12 -16.36 -5.14 -13.82
CA TYR A 12 -15.05 -4.68 -14.26
C TYR A 12 -14.90 -4.52 -15.77
N CYS A 13 -15.87 -4.99 -16.58
CA CYS A 13 -15.69 -5.06 -18.03
C CYS A 13 -16.30 -3.86 -18.79
N GLU A 14 -17.14 -3.04 -18.19
CA GLU A 14 -17.88 -1.98 -18.88
C GLU A 14 -17.27 -0.57 -18.80
N MET A 15 -16.18 -0.38 -18.03
CA MET A 15 -15.50 0.92 -17.94
C MET A 15 -14.43 1.08 -19.04
N ARG A 16 -14.83 1.34 -20.26
CA ARG A 16 -13.93 1.60 -21.41
C ARG A 16 -14.12 2.96 -22.07
N ASP A 17 -14.66 3.94 -21.37
CA ASP A 17 -14.82 5.26 -21.96
C ASP A 17 -13.63 6.19 -21.58
N GLN A 18 -13.22 7.08 -22.50
CA GLN A 18 -12.13 8.06 -22.27
C GLN A 18 -12.42 8.98 -21.08
N THR A 19 -13.68 9.18 -20.74
CA THR A 19 -14.14 9.91 -19.54
C THR A 19 -13.65 9.23 -18.27
N ASP A 20 -13.69 7.91 -18.21
CA ASP A 20 -13.25 7.12 -17.07
C ASP A 20 -11.74 7.23 -16.83
N MET A 21 -10.94 7.27 -17.89
CA MET A 21 -9.48 7.41 -17.79
C MET A 21 -9.07 8.77 -17.19
N ARG A 22 -9.76 9.86 -17.54
CA ARG A 22 -9.51 11.18 -16.95
C ARG A 22 -9.92 11.23 -15.49
N TYR A 23 -11.02 10.60 -15.16
CA TYR A 23 -11.51 10.50 -13.78
C TYR A 23 -10.53 9.69 -12.91
N ILE A 24 -10.10 8.53 -13.36
CA ILE A 24 -9.07 7.72 -12.67
C ILE A 24 -7.77 8.50 -12.50
N SER A 25 -7.33 9.22 -13.54
CA SER A 25 -6.13 10.06 -13.46
C SER A 25 -6.26 11.19 -12.42
N HIS A 26 -7.45 11.77 -12.27
CA HIS A 26 -7.72 12.75 -11.22
C HIS A 26 -7.64 12.10 -9.83
N LEU A 27 -8.29 10.96 -9.62
CA LEU A 27 -8.24 10.22 -8.35
C LEU A 27 -6.81 9.86 -7.95
N THR A 28 -6.03 9.30 -8.88
CA THR A 28 -4.66 8.86 -8.59
C THR A 28 -3.70 10.02 -8.28
N ARG A 29 -3.87 11.17 -8.93
CA ARG A 29 -3.07 12.38 -8.64
C ARG A 29 -3.37 12.99 -7.27
N ASN A 30 -4.62 12.89 -6.81
CA ASN A 30 -5.06 13.39 -5.50
C ASN A 30 -4.93 12.34 -4.38
N THR A 31 -4.31 11.20 -4.70
CA THR A 31 -4.04 10.13 -3.75
C THR A 31 -2.61 10.22 -3.22
N PHE A 32 -2.46 10.05 -1.90
CA PHE A 32 -1.18 9.84 -1.25
C PHE A 32 -1.06 8.36 -0.88
N ALA A 33 0.00 7.67 -1.35
CA ALA A 33 0.28 6.30 -0.96
C ALA A 33 1.26 6.25 0.23
N ILE A 34 0.95 5.47 1.26
CA ILE A 34 1.89 5.10 2.32
C ILE A 34 2.23 3.63 2.18
N ILE A 35 3.52 3.35 1.98
CA ILE A 35 4.04 1.99 1.94
C ILE A 35 4.69 1.68 3.30
N LEU A 36 4.17 0.67 3.99
CA LEU A 36 4.65 0.24 5.29
C LEU A 36 5.83 -0.72 5.11
N ALA A 37 7.04 -0.24 5.38
CA ALA A 37 8.30 -0.94 5.16
C ALA A 37 9.10 -1.21 6.45
N GLY A 38 8.43 -1.24 7.60
CA GLY A 38 9.07 -1.32 8.93
C GLY A 38 9.27 -2.74 9.51
N GLY A 39 8.79 -3.79 8.87
CA GLY A 39 8.81 -5.16 9.42
C GLY A 39 10.21 -5.75 9.61
N ARG A 40 10.44 -6.43 10.75
CA ARG A 40 11.72 -7.11 11.06
C ARG A 40 12.02 -8.27 10.10
N GLY A 41 10.98 -8.95 9.58
CA GLY A 41 11.13 -10.05 8.63
C GLY A 41 11.84 -11.30 9.20
N SER A 42 11.68 -11.56 10.50
CA SER A 42 12.36 -12.64 11.23
C SER A 42 12.23 -14.03 10.59
N ARG A 43 11.13 -14.28 9.86
CA ARG A 43 10.89 -15.52 9.13
C ARG A 43 11.88 -15.77 7.99
N LEU A 44 12.52 -14.72 7.43
CA LEU A 44 13.50 -14.82 6.36
C LEU A 44 14.95 -15.01 6.87
N ARG A 45 15.14 -15.14 8.18
CA ARG A 45 16.43 -15.46 8.84
C ARG A 45 17.58 -14.65 8.26
N GLN A 46 18.61 -15.30 7.74
CA GLN A 46 19.86 -14.72 7.24
C GLN A 46 19.65 -13.60 6.19
N LEU A 47 18.57 -13.64 5.41
CA LEU A 47 18.26 -12.58 4.42
C LEU A 47 17.94 -11.23 5.06
N THR A 48 17.50 -11.23 6.33
CA THR A 48 17.12 -10.04 7.09
C THR A 48 18.07 -9.66 8.21
N ASP A 49 19.23 -10.33 8.33
CA ASP A 49 20.23 -10.03 9.36
C ASP A 49 20.76 -8.60 9.28
N PHE A 50 20.92 -8.05 8.07
CA PHE A 50 21.47 -6.72 7.82
C PHE A 50 20.53 -5.76 7.11
N ARG A 51 19.28 -6.17 6.86
CA ARG A 51 18.29 -5.37 6.11
C ARG A 51 16.86 -5.69 6.50
N SER A 52 15.95 -4.74 6.31
CA SER A 52 14.51 -4.99 6.47
C SER A 52 13.97 -5.92 5.38
N LYS A 53 12.84 -6.62 5.61
CA LYS A 53 12.22 -7.52 4.63
C LYS A 53 11.96 -6.83 3.28
N PRO A 54 11.42 -5.59 3.20
CA PRO A 54 11.23 -4.89 1.94
C PRO A 54 12.52 -4.62 1.15
N ALA A 55 13.68 -4.60 1.84
CA ALA A 55 14.99 -4.38 1.23
C ALA A 55 15.67 -5.66 0.72
N VAL A 56 15.05 -6.82 0.88
CA VAL A 56 15.61 -8.10 0.41
C VAL A 56 15.64 -8.10 -1.13
N PRO A 57 16.78 -8.44 -1.75
CA PRO A 57 16.89 -8.58 -3.19
C PRO A 57 15.96 -9.67 -3.74
N PHE A 58 15.34 -9.39 -4.87
CA PHE A 58 14.47 -10.31 -5.59
C PHE A 58 14.78 -10.24 -7.09
N ALA A 59 14.86 -11.39 -7.74
CA ALA A 59 15.14 -11.49 -9.18
C ALA A 59 16.36 -10.65 -9.65
N GLY A 60 17.44 -10.71 -8.89
CA GLY A 60 18.72 -10.05 -9.22
C GLY A 60 18.79 -8.59 -8.75
N LYS A 61 18.30 -7.64 -9.53
CA LYS A 61 18.45 -6.20 -9.26
C LYS A 61 17.34 -5.56 -8.45
N PHE A 62 16.16 -6.16 -8.41
CA PHE A 62 14.99 -5.64 -7.72
C PHE A 62 15.05 -5.93 -6.20
N ARG A 63 14.19 -5.26 -5.46
CA ARG A 63 13.89 -5.53 -4.07
C ARG A 63 12.40 -5.76 -3.91
N ILE A 64 11.98 -6.40 -2.83
CA ILE A 64 10.55 -6.66 -2.57
C ILE A 64 9.74 -5.37 -2.64
N LEU A 65 10.23 -4.26 -2.08
CA LEU A 65 9.56 -2.95 -2.12
C LEU A 65 9.31 -2.44 -3.53
N ASP A 66 10.13 -2.78 -4.52
CA ASP A 66 10.00 -2.26 -5.88
C ASP A 66 8.68 -2.65 -6.53
N PHE A 67 8.07 -3.75 -6.11
CA PHE A 67 6.75 -4.18 -6.60
C PHE A 67 5.64 -3.22 -6.14
N ALA A 68 5.63 -2.84 -4.86
CA ALA A 68 4.67 -1.87 -4.33
C ALA A 68 4.87 -0.49 -4.96
N LEU A 69 6.12 -0.02 -5.07
CA LEU A 69 6.46 1.25 -5.73
C LEU A 69 6.06 1.24 -7.21
N SER A 70 6.35 0.15 -7.92
CA SER A 70 6.01 -0.01 -9.32
C SER A 70 4.49 -0.01 -9.54
N ASN A 71 3.73 -0.69 -8.68
CA ASN A 71 2.27 -0.67 -8.74
C ASN A 71 1.73 0.76 -8.55
N CYS A 72 2.24 1.53 -7.58
CA CYS A 72 1.85 2.93 -7.38
C CYS A 72 2.11 3.76 -8.63
N VAL A 73 3.35 3.74 -9.13
CA VAL A 73 3.76 4.55 -10.29
C VAL A 73 2.99 4.16 -11.54
N ASN A 74 2.80 2.87 -11.80
CA ASN A 74 2.04 2.37 -12.96
C ASN A 74 0.54 2.69 -12.85
N SER A 75 0.00 2.81 -11.64
CA SER A 75 -1.38 3.27 -11.42
C SER A 75 -1.56 4.78 -11.53
N GLY A 76 -0.48 5.56 -11.73
CA GLY A 76 -0.55 7.01 -11.82
C GLY A 76 -0.39 7.74 -10.49
N ILE A 77 -0.13 7.05 -9.37
CA ILE A 77 0.11 7.65 -8.06
C ILE A 77 1.56 8.17 -8.02
N ARG A 78 1.74 9.43 -7.61
CA ARG A 78 3.02 10.14 -7.65
C ARG A 78 3.47 10.68 -6.29
N LYS A 79 2.59 10.74 -5.30
CA LYS A 79 2.89 11.16 -3.93
C LYS A 79 3.00 9.92 -3.05
N ILE A 80 4.23 9.49 -2.75
CA ILE A 80 4.48 8.21 -2.09
C ILE A 80 5.35 8.42 -0.87
N GLY A 81 4.86 8.00 0.29
CA GLY A 81 5.61 7.91 1.53
C GLY A 81 6.01 6.48 1.83
N VAL A 82 7.26 6.24 2.21
CA VAL A 82 7.73 4.91 2.62
C VAL A 82 8.08 4.96 4.10
N ALA A 83 7.20 4.40 4.94
CA ALA A 83 7.40 4.33 6.38
C ALA A 83 8.44 3.26 6.72
N THR A 84 9.58 3.67 7.29
CA THR A 84 10.71 2.80 7.60
C THR A 84 11.01 2.80 9.09
N GLN A 85 11.45 1.68 9.63
CA GLN A 85 11.79 1.54 11.04
C GLN A 85 13.15 0.86 11.26
N TYR A 86 13.27 -0.41 10.91
CA TYR A 86 14.45 -1.21 11.17
C TYR A 86 15.38 -1.29 9.95
N LYS A 87 16.72 -1.26 10.19
CA LYS A 87 17.75 -1.57 9.19
C LYS A 87 17.49 -0.90 7.83
N ALA A 88 17.04 0.37 7.86
CA ALA A 88 16.54 1.08 6.68
C ALA A 88 17.66 1.53 5.73
N HIS A 89 18.93 1.59 6.16
CA HIS A 89 20.03 2.16 5.37
C HIS A 89 20.12 1.60 3.94
N SER A 90 20.05 0.27 3.81
CA SER A 90 20.08 -0.40 2.51
C SER A 90 18.88 -0.04 1.63
N LEU A 91 17.71 0.13 2.24
CA LEU A 91 16.47 0.52 1.57
C LEU A 91 16.53 1.99 1.13
N ILE A 92 16.95 2.88 2.01
CA ILE A 92 17.16 4.31 1.74
C ILE A 92 18.03 4.50 0.50
N ARG A 93 19.22 3.88 0.51
CA ARG A 93 20.14 3.96 -0.62
C ARG A 93 19.55 3.42 -1.92
N HIS A 94 18.75 2.35 -1.85
CA HIS A 94 18.09 1.77 -3.04
C HIS A 94 17.05 2.73 -3.60
N ILE A 95 16.19 3.31 -2.77
CA ILE A 95 15.17 4.28 -3.18
C ILE A 95 15.83 5.52 -3.79
N GLN A 96 16.83 6.09 -3.12
CA GLN A 96 17.52 7.29 -3.60
C GLN A 96 18.21 7.11 -4.96
N ARG A 97 18.70 5.89 -5.26
CA ARG A 97 19.40 5.61 -6.53
C ARG A 97 18.47 5.15 -7.64
N GLY A 98 17.43 4.39 -7.32
CA GLY A 98 16.58 3.73 -8.31
C GLY A 98 15.25 4.45 -8.57
N TRP A 99 14.80 5.31 -7.64
CA TRP A 99 13.45 5.89 -7.67
C TRP A 99 13.45 7.42 -7.62
N SER A 100 14.53 8.07 -8.04
CA SER A 100 14.69 9.53 -8.04
C SER A 100 14.22 10.22 -9.34
N PHE A 101 13.42 9.55 -10.16
CA PHE A 101 12.95 10.08 -11.43
C PHE A 101 11.66 10.92 -11.33
N LEU A 102 10.99 10.93 -10.18
CA LEU A 102 9.84 11.80 -9.93
C LEU A 102 10.29 13.25 -9.70
N ASP A 103 9.53 14.20 -10.26
CA ASP A 103 9.92 15.61 -10.26
C ASP A 103 9.17 16.39 -9.18
N GLY A 104 9.88 16.79 -8.14
CA GLY A 104 9.33 17.56 -7.03
C GLY A 104 8.72 18.92 -7.42
N ARG A 105 9.04 19.47 -8.61
CA ARG A 105 8.39 20.68 -9.14
C ARG A 105 6.92 20.47 -9.45
N PHE A 106 6.50 19.24 -9.68
CA PHE A 106 5.10 18.85 -9.90
C PHE A 106 4.48 18.18 -8.67
N GLU A 107 5.10 18.32 -7.50
CA GLU A 107 4.71 17.62 -6.27
C GLU A 107 4.74 16.08 -6.39
N GLU A 108 5.60 15.57 -7.26
CA GLU A 108 5.80 14.15 -7.44
C GLU A 108 7.06 13.71 -6.67
N PHE A 109 6.92 12.73 -5.78
CA PHE A 109 8.03 12.29 -4.94
C PHE A 109 7.84 10.90 -4.37
N ILE A 110 8.96 10.28 -4.00
CA ILE A 110 9.02 9.16 -3.07
C ILE A 110 9.81 9.62 -1.87
N GLN A 111 9.14 9.82 -0.75
CA GLN A 111 9.74 10.30 0.49
C GLN A 111 9.83 9.19 1.54
N LEU A 112 10.99 9.12 2.18
CA LEU A 112 11.18 8.26 3.33
C LEU A 112 10.57 8.90 4.56
N LEU A 113 9.78 8.13 5.29
CA LEU A 113 9.15 8.49 6.55
C LEU A 113 9.73 7.59 7.65
N PRO A 114 10.92 7.95 8.19
CA PRO A 114 11.50 7.17 9.26
C PRO A 114 10.68 7.33 10.54
N ALA A 115 10.61 6.27 11.34
CA ALA A 115 10.04 6.38 12.69
C ALA A 115 10.79 7.46 13.46
N GLN A 116 10.06 8.48 13.89
CA GLN A 116 10.61 9.58 14.68
C GLN A 116 10.36 9.30 16.16
N GLN A 117 11.38 9.42 16.97
CA GLN A 117 11.24 9.45 18.41
C GLN A 117 10.64 10.82 18.78
N GLN A 118 9.33 10.89 18.94
CA GLN A 118 8.67 12.08 19.43
C GLN A 118 8.55 11.98 20.96
N ILE A 119 9.34 12.79 21.68
CA ILE A 119 9.21 13.09 23.12
C ILE A 119 9.67 11.98 24.10
N ASP A 120 9.47 10.69 23.85
CA ASP A 120 10.02 9.61 24.67
C ASP A 120 10.96 8.73 23.85
N GLU A 121 12.19 8.55 24.29
CA GLU A 121 13.30 7.89 23.59
C GLU A 121 13.08 6.39 23.31
N THR A 122 11.91 5.82 23.60
CA THR A 122 11.65 4.39 23.55
C THR A 122 10.58 3.94 22.56
N GLN A 123 9.86 4.84 21.89
CA GLN A 123 8.70 4.44 21.08
C GLN A 123 8.98 4.42 19.59
N TRP A 124 9.29 3.24 19.10
CA TRP A 124 9.17 2.85 17.68
C TRP A 124 7.70 2.67 17.29
N TYR A 125 7.38 2.57 15.99
CA TYR A 125 6.02 2.20 15.58
C TYR A 125 5.54 0.93 16.29
N GLN A 126 4.46 1.04 17.05
CA GLN A 126 3.88 -0.08 17.79
C GLN A 126 3.11 -1.05 16.88
N GLY A 127 2.81 -0.62 15.66
CA GLY A 127 2.09 -1.42 14.66
C GLY A 127 1.87 -0.64 13.37
N THR A 128 1.15 -1.25 12.45
CA THR A 128 0.87 -0.66 11.14
C THR A 128 -0.03 0.58 11.23
N ALA A 129 -1.04 0.55 12.07
CA ALA A 129 -1.93 1.68 12.32
C ALA A 129 -1.20 2.85 12.96
N ASP A 130 -0.32 2.57 13.93
CA ASP A 130 0.49 3.58 14.60
C ASP A 130 1.47 4.24 13.63
N ALA A 131 2.07 3.48 12.71
CA ALA A 131 2.93 4.04 11.67
C ALA A 131 2.20 5.06 10.78
N VAL A 132 0.94 4.82 10.45
CA VAL A 132 0.10 5.78 9.72
C VAL A 132 -0.23 6.98 10.60
N PHE A 133 -0.65 6.74 11.84
CA PHE A 133 -1.04 7.78 12.78
C PHE A 133 0.10 8.78 13.06
N GLN A 134 1.30 8.29 13.34
CA GLN A 134 2.47 9.16 13.58
C GLN A 134 2.83 10.02 12.37
N ASN A 135 2.49 9.59 11.14
CA ASN A 135 2.72 10.35 9.93
C ASN A 135 1.53 11.22 9.48
N MET A 136 0.43 11.29 10.25
CA MET A 136 -0.75 12.07 9.89
C MET A 136 -0.46 13.56 9.70
N HIS A 137 0.46 14.14 10.47
CA HIS A 137 0.86 15.54 10.30
C HIS A 137 1.48 15.80 8.92
N PHE A 138 2.27 14.83 8.43
CA PHE A 138 2.87 14.88 7.11
C PHE A 138 1.80 14.75 6.02
N LEU A 139 0.88 13.79 6.16
CA LEU A 139 -0.23 13.60 5.22
C LEU A 139 -1.13 14.85 5.11
N LYS A 140 -1.49 15.45 6.25
CA LYS A 140 -2.32 16.66 6.29
C LYS A 140 -1.70 17.84 5.52
N ARG A 141 -0.37 17.91 5.44
CA ARG A 141 0.33 18.97 4.69
C ARG A 141 0.03 18.92 3.18
N TYR A 142 -0.17 17.72 2.63
CA TYR A 142 -0.47 17.52 1.21
C TYR A 142 -1.97 17.45 0.91
N ASN A 143 -2.81 17.45 1.95
CA ASN A 143 -4.27 17.44 1.86
C ASN A 143 -4.83 16.50 0.76
N PRO A 144 -4.45 15.21 0.74
CA PRO A 144 -4.91 14.27 -0.27
C PRO A 144 -6.40 13.99 -0.10
N GLU A 145 -7.12 13.76 -1.21
CA GLU A 145 -8.51 13.29 -1.17
C GLU A 145 -8.59 11.83 -0.69
N HIS A 146 -7.60 11.03 -1.04
CA HIS A 146 -7.54 9.62 -0.67
C HIS A 146 -6.15 9.26 -0.12
N ILE A 147 -6.12 8.35 0.84
CA ILE A 147 -4.91 7.77 1.38
C ILE A 147 -4.92 6.27 1.04
N LEU A 148 -3.89 5.82 0.32
CA LEU A 148 -3.69 4.41 0.00
C LEU A 148 -2.62 3.82 0.92
N ILE A 149 -2.99 2.81 1.73
CA ILE A 149 -2.07 2.14 2.66
C ILE A 149 -1.70 0.79 2.09
N ILE A 150 -0.40 0.53 1.92
CA ILE A 150 0.13 -0.66 1.26
C ILE A 150 1.20 -1.31 2.14
N ALA A 151 1.18 -2.64 2.24
CA ALA A 151 2.30 -3.38 2.79
C ALA A 151 3.47 -3.42 1.81
N GLY A 152 4.68 -3.06 2.27
CA GLY A 152 5.89 -3.01 1.44
C GLY A 152 6.63 -4.33 1.32
N ASP A 153 6.07 -5.43 1.82
CA ASP A 153 6.71 -6.74 1.91
C ASP A 153 5.98 -7.84 1.10
N HIS A 154 5.04 -7.44 0.25
CA HIS A 154 4.28 -8.32 -0.63
C HIS A 154 4.69 -8.15 -2.09
N ILE A 155 4.75 -9.26 -2.82
CA ILE A 155 5.04 -9.29 -4.26
C ILE A 155 3.75 -9.62 -5.01
N TYR A 156 3.17 -8.63 -5.66
CA TYR A 156 1.96 -8.76 -6.46
C TYR A 156 1.90 -7.65 -7.51
N LYS A 157 1.00 -7.79 -8.47
CA LYS A 157 0.70 -6.78 -9.49
C LYS A 157 -0.73 -6.32 -9.33
N MET A 158 -0.94 -5.02 -9.16
CA MET A 158 -2.25 -4.42 -8.99
C MET A 158 -2.30 -3.02 -9.60
N ASP A 159 -3.44 -2.69 -10.20
CA ASP A 159 -3.78 -1.33 -10.61
C ASP A 159 -4.66 -0.68 -9.52
N TYR A 160 -4.06 0.22 -8.77
CA TYR A 160 -4.76 0.94 -7.70
C TYR A 160 -5.75 1.97 -8.22
N GLY A 161 -5.64 2.42 -9.48
CA GLY A 161 -6.62 3.29 -10.08
C GLY A 161 -8.02 2.69 -10.11
N ARG A 162 -8.10 1.37 -10.35
CA ARG A 162 -9.38 0.63 -10.28
C ARG A 162 -9.95 0.57 -8.87
N MET A 163 -9.09 0.34 -7.88
CA MET A 163 -9.51 0.32 -6.48
C MET A 163 -10.03 1.68 -6.03
N LEU A 164 -9.36 2.76 -6.42
CA LEU A 164 -9.79 4.13 -6.13
C LEU A 164 -11.11 4.48 -6.81
N ALA A 165 -11.29 4.09 -8.08
CA ALA A 165 -12.56 4.28 -8.78
C ALA A 165 -13.72 3.52 -8.11
N PHE A 166 -13.48 2.28 -7.67
CA PHE A 166 -14.44 1.50 -6.89
C PHE A 166 -14.80 2.21 -5.58
N HIS A 167 -13.79 2.64 -4.81
CA HIS A 167 -13.96 3.36 -3.56
C HIS A 167 -14.83 4.62 -3.74
N ALA A 168 -14.47 5.46 -4.72
CA ALA A 168 -15.19 6.70 -4.98
C ALA A 168 -16.63 6.48 -5.49
N SER A 169 -16.85 5.47 -6.36
CA SER A 169 -18.19 5.15 -6.88
C SER A 169 -19.15 4.64 -5.81
N HIS A 170 -18.63 3.99 -4.76
CA HIS A 170 -19.42 3.51 -3.63
C HIS A 170 -19.51 4.51 -2.48
N GLN A 171 -18.87 5.68 -2.62
CA GLN A 171 -18.78 6.69 -1.54
C GLN A 171 -18.38 6.06 -0.20
N ALA A 172 -17.43 5.13 -0.25
CA ALA A 172 -16.99 4.39 0.91
C ALA A 172 -16.03 5.21 1.77
N ASP A 173 -16.13 5.10 3.09
CA ASP A 173 -15.16 5.68 4.01
C ASP A 173 -13.83 4.90 3.98
N MET A 174 -13.90 3.59 3.78
CA MET A 174 -12.76 2.70 3.68
C MET A 174 -13.04 1.56 2.70
N SER A 175 -12.04 1.19 1.89
CA SER A 175 -12.07 0.03 1.02
C SER A 175 -10.87 -0.86 1.29
N VAL A 176 -11.08 -2.17 1.35
CA VAL A 176 -10.03 -3.15 1.62
C VAL A 176 -9.92 -4.11 0.45
N ALA A 177 -8.71 -4.30 -0.06
CA ALA A 177 -8.45 -5.31 -1.07
C ALA A 177 -8.28 -6.68 -0.40
N CYS A 178 -9.10 -7.65 -0.80
CA CYS A 178 -9.11 -9.01 -0.28
C CYS A 178 -8.81 -10.02 -1.39
N LEU A 179 -8.31 -11.18 -0.99
CA LEU A 179 -8.14 -12.34 -1.85
C LEU A 179 -8.98 -13.49 -1.32
N ASP A 180 -9.60 -14.22 -2.23
CA ASP A 180 -10.24 -15.48 -1.90
C ASP A 180 -9.17 -16.54 -1.67
N VAL A 181 -9.21 -17.19 -0.52
CA VAL A 181 -8.29 -18.27 -0.15
C VAL A 181 -9.09 -19.51 0.30
N PRO A 182 -8.56 -20.72 0.11
CA PRO A 182 -9.15 -21.94 0.65
C PRO A 182 -9.31 -21.84 2.17
N ILE A 183 -10.40 -22.42 2.70
CA ILE A 183 -10.73 -22.33 4.14
C ILE A 183 -9.61 -22.90 5.04
N ASP A 184 -8.87 -23.88 4.55
CA ASP A 184 -7.75 -24.48 5.30
C ASP A 184 -6.58 -23.53 5.46
N GLU A 185 -6.38 -22.61 4.50
CA GLU A 185 -5.32 -21.57 4.53
C GLU A 185 -5.77 -20.32 5.30
N ALA A 186 -7.07 -20.09 5.44
CA ALA A 186 -7.63 -18.90 6.07
C ALA A 186 -7.27 -18.75 7.56
N ARG A 187 -6.87 -19.84 8.24
CA ARG A 187 -6.52 -19.83 9.67
C ARG A 187 -5.36 -18.93 10.03
N ASP A 188 -4.48 -18.64 9.08
CA ASP A 188 -3.30 -17.80 9.28
C ASP A 188 -3.52 -16.34 8.84
N PHE A 189 -4.72 -15.99 8.37
CA PHE A 189 -5.06 -14.67 7.86
C PHE A 189 -6.19 -14.03 8.67
N GLY A 190 -6.30 -12.70 8.59
CA GLY A 190 -7.51 -12.01 8.99
C GLY A 190 -8.60 -12.25 7.95
N VAL A 191 -9.75 -12.76 8.37
CA VAL A 191 -10.87 -13.08 7.49
C VAL A 191 -11.96 -12.04 7.62
N MET A 192 -12.45 -11.53 6.48
CA MET A 192 -13.53 -10.56 6.45
C MET A 192 -14.84 -11.22 6.06
N GLY A 193 -15.86 -11.05 6.89
CA GLY A 193 -17.26 -11.32 6.54
C GLY A 193 -17.82 -10.15 5.74
N VAL A 194 -18.43 -10.41 4.58
CA VAL A 194 -19.03 -9.37 3.72
C VAL A 194 -20.49 -9.68 3.44
N ASP A 195 -21.32 -8.64 3.32
CA ASP A 195 -22.72 -8.77 2.89
C ASP A 195 -22.83 -8.90 1.36
N ASP A 196 -24.07 -9.08 0.87
CA ASP A 196 -24.37 -9.21 -0.58
C ASP A 196 -23.98 -7.97 -1.40
N LYS A 197 -23.72 -6.84 -0.75
CA LYS A 197 -23.28 -5.58 -1.36
C LYS A 197 -21.75 -5.39 -1.26
N GLY A 198 -21.03 -6.38 -0.73
CA GLY A 198 -19.59 -6.30 -0.53
C GLY A 198 -19.15 -5.40 0.64
N ARG A 199 -20.06 -5.04 1.55
CA ARG A 199 -19.69 -4.27 2.76
C ARG A 199 -19.19 -5.22 3.83
N VAL A 200 -18.08 -4.84 4.46
CA VAL A 200 -17.51 -5.59 5.58
C VAL A 200 -18.46 -5.49 6.78
N VAL A 201 -18.91 -6.63 7.27
CA VAL A 201 -19.80 -6.76 8.43
C VAL A 201 -19.13 -7.42 9.62
N ASP A 202 -18.03 -8.15 9.39
CA ASP A 202 -17.28 -8.84 10.43
C ASP A 202 -15.80 -8.98 10.05
N PHE A 203 -14.94 -9.12 11.05
CA PHE A 203 -13.51 -9.35 10.89
C PHE A 203 -13.00 -10.28 12.00
N VAL A 204 -12.48 -11.44 11.61
CA VAL A 204 -12.01 -12.51 12.51
C VAL A 204 -10.53 -12.79 12.32
#